data_ff8dbe342c63895365b8f021e46c0640
#
_entry.id   ff8dbe342c63895365b8f021e46c0640
#
_cell.length_a   1.000
_cell.length_b   1.000
_cell.length_c   1.000
_cell.angle_alpha   90.00
_cell.angle_beta   90.00
_cell.angle_gamma   90.00
#
_symmetry.space_group_name_H-M   'P 1'
#
loop_
_entity.id
_entity.type
_entity.pdbx_description
1 polymer ?
#
loop_
_entity_poly.entity_id
_entity_poly.type
_entity_poly.pdbx_seq_one_letter_code
_entity_poly.pdbx_strand_id
1 'polypeptide(L)'
;MGLILNDLKNACELEHVCDYVNNRTTSSMNYISTENMLPNKGGISESTIIPPGTTTEYKIGDILISNIRPYFQKIWCADRCGGCSADVLCIRAKENTDSKYLYYLLSQQAFFDYVMSGAKGCKMPRGDKKQIMQWPVNIPAIDVQKKVVAILSSLDNKIRLNRRINYHLSKLLL
;
A
#
# COMPACT_ATOMS: atom_id res chain seq x y z
N MET A 1 3.72 30.13 3.94
CA MET A 1 4.27 29.61 5.21
C MET A 1 3.22 29.43 6.32
N GLY A 2 2.00 29.97 6.17
CA GLY A 2 0.92 29.85 7.17
C GLY A 2 0.03 28.62 7.06
N LEU A 3 0.02 27.87 5.94
CA LEU A 3 -0.81 26.69 5.73
C LEU A 3 -0.27 25.42 6.43
N ILE A 4 1.03 25.34 6.69
CA ILE A 4 1.69 24.15 7.25
C ILE A 4 1.47 24.02 8.77
N LEU A 5 1.26 25.12 9.48
CA LEU A 5 1.12 25.12 10.95
C LEU A 5 -0.29 24.79 11.46
N ASN A 6 -1.33 25.00 10.66
CA ASN A 6 -2.70 24.61 11.02
C ASN A 6 -2.99 23.11 10.80
N ASP A 7 -2.26 22.46 9.90
CA ASP A 7 -2.46 21.03 9.59
C ASP A 7 -1.91 20.11 10.70
N LEU A 8 -0.96 20.58 11.51
CA LEU A 8 -0.39 19.80 12.62
C LEU A 8 -1.31 19.70 13.86
N LYS A 9 -2.32 20.55 13.97
CA LYS A 9 -3.22 20.56 15.15
C LYS A 9 -4.20 19.40 15.19
N ASN A 10 -4.42 18.70 14.07
CA ASN A 10 -5.32 17.55 13.94
C ASN A 10 -4.60 16.27 13.51
N ALA A 11 -3.28 16.23 13.63
CA ALA A 11 -2.52 15.02 13.31
C ALA A 11 -2.79 13.94 14.37
N CYS A 12 -3.12 12.74 13.91
CA CYS A 12 -3.17 11.54 14.73
C CYS A 12 -2.10 10.55 14.24
N GLU A 13 -1.83 9.52 15.02
CA GLU A 13 -0.96 8.43 14.57
C GLU A 13 -1.72 7.49 13.63
N LEU A 14 -1.00 6.84 12.72
CA LEU A 14 -1.56 5.93 11.71
C LEU A 14 -2.40 4.81 12.36
N GLU A 15 -2.03 4.35 13.55
CA GLU A 15 -2.77 3.32 14.31
C GLU A 15 -4.22 3.72 14.67
N HIS A 16 -4.55 5.02 14.66
CA HIS A 16 -5.92 5.48 14.90
C HIS A 16 -6.84 5.27 13.69
N VAL A 17 -6.28 5.12 12.50
CA VAL A 17 -7.02 5.08 11.22
C VAL A 17 -6.93 3.76 10.48
N CYS A 18 -6.02 2.88 10.89
CA CYS A 18 -5.88 1.53 10.32
C CYS A 18 -5.28 0.53 11.31
N ASP A 19 -5.37 -0.75 10.98
CA ASP A 19 -4.80 -1.86 11.73
C ASP A 19 -3.96 -2.78 10.84
N TYR A 20 -2.99 -3.48 11.44
CA TYR A 20 -2.39 -4.64 10.79
C TYR A 20 -3.36 -5.82 10.78
N VAL A 21 -3.49 -6.45 9.63
CA VAL A 21 -4.26 -7.70 9.50
C VAL A 21 -3.35 -8.87 9.90
N ASN A 22 -3.79 -9.63 10.91
CA ASN A 22 -3.09 -10.80 11.43
C ASN A 22 -3.86 -12.12 11.21
N ASN A 23 -5.00 -12.06 10.52
CA ASN A 23 -5.80 -13.25 10.21
C ASN A 23 -4.98 -14.22 9.35
N ARG A 24 -5.12 -15.51 9.64
CA ARG A 24 -4.38 -16.56 8.93
C ARG A 24 -5.32 -17.33 8.00
N THR A 25 -4.82 -17.69 6.84
CA THR A 25 -5.52 -18.53 5.87
C THR A 25 -4.61 -19.63 5.34
N THR A 26 -5.19 -20.76 4.98
CA THR A 26 -4.51 -21.85 4.25
C THR A 26 -4.73 -21.70 2.74
N SER A 27 -5.53 -20.73 2.30
CA SER A 27 -5.74 -20.49 0.88
C SER A 27 -4.46 -20.02 0.22
N SER A 28 -4.05 -20.71 -0.84
CA SER A 28 -2.93 -20.32 -1.71
C SER A 28 -3.37 -19.47 -2.91
N MET A 29 -4.67 -19.23 -3.05
CA MET A 29 -5.18 -18.43 -4.16
C MET A 29 -4.67 -16.99 -4.05
N ASN A 30 -4.27 -16.42 -5.20
CA ASN A 30 -3.82 -15.03 -5.29
C ASN A 30 -2.70 -14.68 -4.27
N TYR A 31 -1.77 -15.60 -4.04
CA TYR A 31 -0.69 -15.36 -3.08
C TYR A 31 0.22 -14.22 -3.53
N ILE A 32 0.50 -13.30 -2.62
CA ILE A 32 1.37 -12.14 -2.84
C ILE A 32 2.60 -12.22 -1.92
N SER A 33 3.77 -12.25 -2.55
CA SER A 33 5.07 -12.08 -1.88
C SER A 33 5.69 -10.71 -2.22
N THR A 34 6.79 -10.38 -1.58
CA THR A 34 7.55 -9.18 -1.92
C THR A 34 8.10 -9.21 -3.35
N GLU A 35 8.25 -10.40 -3.95
CA GLU A 35 8.72 -10.57 -5.33
C GLU A 35 7.66 -10.24 -6.36
N ASN A 36 6.39 -10.53 -6.06
CA ASN A 36 5.26 -10.22 -6.92
C ASN A 36 4.89 -8.74 -6.91
N MET A 37 5.29 -7.99 -5.88
CA MET A 37 5.05 -6.55 -5.78
C MET A 37 6.06 -5.80 -6.63
N LEU A 38 5.57 -4.98 -7.56
CA LEU A 38 6.40 -4.19 -8.46
C LEU A 38 6.90 -2.91 -7.77
N PRO A 39 8.15 -2.48 -8.04
CA PRO A 39 8.68 -1.25 -7.47
C PRO A 39 7.95 0.00 -7.97
N ASN A 40 8.18 1.11 -7.27
CA ASN A 40 7.64 2.43 -7.63
C ASN A 40 6.11 2.42 -7.81
N LYS A 41 5.40 1.76 -6.87
CA LYS A 41 3.92 1.68 -6.87
C LYS A 41 3.38 1.03 -8.16
N GLY A 42 4.17 0.14 -8.75
CA GLY A 42 3.86 -0.50 -10.05
C GLY A 42 2.72 -1.52 -10.00
N GLY A 43 2.18 -1.80 -8.80
CA GLY A 43 1.17 -2.83 -8.61
C GLY A 43 1.77 -4.20 -8.33
N ILE A 44 1.14 -5.24 -8.84
CA ILE A 44 1.55 -6.64 -8.66
C ILE A 44 1.70 -7.35 -10.00
N SER A 45 2.56 -8.36 -10.04
CA SER A 45 2.61 -9.38 -11.07
C SER A 45 1.93 -10.67 -10.58
N GLU A 46 1.52 -11.52 -11.48
CA GLU A 46 0.97 -12.82 -11.12
C GLU A 46 2.02 -13.67 -10.38
N SER A 47 1.57 -14.42 -9.37
CA SER A 47 2.40 -15.37 -8.66
C SER A 47 2.11 -16.77 -9.14
N THR A 48 3.17 -17.53 -9.45
CA THR A 48 3.11 -18.96 -9.70
C THR A 48 3.47 -19.78 -8.46
N ILE A 49 3.86 -19.09 -7.37
CA ILE A 49 4.32 -19.76 -6.14
C ILE A 49 3.12 -20.06 -5.24
N ILE A 50 2.99 -21.31 -4.85
CA ILE A 50 2.07 -21.75 -3.80
C ILE A 50 2.88 -21.87 -2.50
N PRO A 51 2.61 -21.04 -1.48
CA PRO A 51 3.36 -21.12 -0.24
C PRO A 51 2.96 -22.37 0.54
N PRO A 52 3.90 -23.02 1.20
CA PRO A 52 3.56 -24.07 2.15
C PRO A 52 2.96 -23.47 3.42
N GLY A 53 1.87 -24.08 3.93
CA GLY A 53 1.30 -23.72 5.23
C GLY A 53 0.38 -22.51 5.21
N THR A 54 0.29 -21.80 6.34
CA THR A 54 -0.61 -20.69 6.53
C THR A 54 0.03 -19.34 6.17
N THR A 55 -0.74 -18.47 5.55
CA THR A 55 -0.36 -17.11 5.16
C THR A 55 -1.23 -16.08 5.85
N THR A 56 -0.90 -14.79 5.77
CA THR A 56 -1.76 -13.73 6.24
C THR A 56 -2.87 -13.51 5.20
N GLU A 57 -4.14 -13.59 5.63
CA GLU A 57 -5.30 -13.33 4.77
C GLU A 57 -5.41 -11.84 4.47
N TYR A 58 -5.62 -11.49 3.20
CA TYR A 58 -6.02 -10.13 2.82
C TYR A 58 -7.35 -10.14 2.05
N LYS A 59 -8.07 -9.04 2.12
CA LYS A 59 -9.37 -8.82 1.46
C LYS A 59 -9.31 -7.62 0.53
N ILE A 60 -10.35 -7.50 -0.31
CA ILE A 60 -10.52 -6.31 -1.17
C ILE A 60 -10.47 -5.05 -0.30
N GLY A 61 -9.69 -4.07 -0.73
CA GLY A 61 -9.49 -2.80 -0.03
C GLY A 61 -8.35 -2.81 0.98
N ASP A 62 -7.78 -3.96 1.35
CA ASP A 62 -6.57 -3.99 2.17
C ASP A 62 -5.38 -3.46 1.40
N ILE A 63 -4.45 -2.84 2.12
CA ILE A 63 -3.25 -2.26 1.54
C ILE A 63 -2.07 -3.16 1.88
N LEU A 64 -1.41 -3.68 0.85
CA LEU A 64 -0.24 -4.52 0.98
C LEU A 64 1.01 -3.70 0.71
N ILE A 65 1.98 -3.77 1.63
CA ILE A 65 3.26 -3.05 1.54
C ILE A 65 4.39 -4.03 1.78
N SER A 66 5.39 -4.05 0.90
CA SER A 66 6.61 -4.83 1.14
C SER A 66 7.37 -4.25 2.34
N ASN A 67 7.58 -5.06 3.37
CA ASN A 67 8.38 -4.67 4.53
C ASN A 67 9.89 -4.81 4.29
N ILE A 68 10.28 -5.47 3.19
CA ILE A 68 11.68 -5.62 2.79
C ILE A 68 12.04 -4.53 1.79
N ARG A 69 13.16 -3.84 2.04
CA ARG A 69 13.69 -2.78 1.18
C ARG A 69 12.61 -1.73 0.86
N PRO A 70 12.08 -1.00 1.88
CA PRO A 70 10.96 -0.06 1.69
C PRO A 70 11.24 1.02 0.64
N TYR A 71 12.50 1.33 0.39
CA TYR A 71 12.90 2.30 -0.64
C TYR A 71 12.46 1.91 -2.07
N PHE A 72 12.08 0.66 -2.32
CA PHE A 72 11.45 0.28 -3.60
C PHE A 72 9.99 0.72 -3.72
N GLN A 73 9.38 1.23 -2.66
CA GLN A 73 7.99 1.72 -2.65
C GLN A 73 6.99 0.71 -3.24
N LYS A 74 7.12 -0.54 -2.82
CA LYS A 74 6.22 -1.61 -3.27
C LYS A 74 4.95 -1.58 -2.43
N ILE A 75 3.88 -1.07 -3.00
CA ILE A 75 2.57 -0.94 -2.38
C ILE A 75 1.46 -1.28 -3.38
N TRP A 76 0.39 -1.91 -2.89
CA TRP A 76 -0.77 -2.26 -3.69
C TRP A 76 -2.04 -2.23 -2.84
N CYS A 77 -3.13 -1.65 -3.39
CA CYS A 77 -4.46 -1.73 -2.81
C CYS A 77 -5.16 -2.95 -3.41
N ALA A 78 -5.53 -3.91 -2.59
CA ALA A 78 -6.05 -5.19 -3.03
C ALA A 78 -7.38 -5.05 -3.77
N ASP A 79 -7.44 -5.56 -5.00
CA ASP A 79 -8.65 -5.65 -5.82
C ASP A 79 -9.32 -7.03 -5.75
N ARG A 80 -8.73 -7.96 -5.00
CA ARG A 80 -9.18 -9.34 -4.77
C ARG A 80 -8.79 -9.82 -3.37
N CYS A 81 -9.31 -10.98 -2.97
CA CYS A 81 -8.93 -11.64 -1.72
C CYS A 81 -7.83 -12.67 -1.97
N GLY A 82 -7.02 -12.96 -0.94
CA GLY A 82 -5.96 -13.96 -1.04
C GLY A 82 -5.11 -14.04 0.21
N GLY A 83 -3.92 -14.63 0.06
CA GLY A 83 -2.91 -14.73 1.11
C GLY A 83 -1.66 -13.93 0.78
N CYS A 84 -0.96 -13.43 1.79
CA CYS A 84 0.33 -12.77 1.58
C CYS A 84 1.42 -13.28 2.50
N SER A 85 2.68 -13.08 2.06
CA SER A 85 3.87 -13.42 2.81
C SER A 85 3.97 -12.66 4.13
N ALA A 86 4.67 -13.22 5.11
CA ALA A 86 4.99 -12.55 6.37
C ALA A 86 5.86 -11.28 6.19
N ASP A 87 6.55 -11.16 5.06
CA ASP A 87 7.35 -10.00 4.69
C ASP A 87 6.51 -8.91 3.97
N VAL A 88 5.21 -9.14 3.80
CA VAL A 88 4.24 -8.16 3.31
C VAL A 88 3.38 -7.70 4.48
N LEU A 89 3.36 -6.41 4.74
CA LEU A 89 2.46 -5.79 5.69
C LEU A 89 1.08 -5.69 5.05
N CYS A 90 0.08 -6.28 5.68
CA CYS A 90 -1.31 -6.12 5.29
C CYS A 90 -1.97 -5.12 6.25
N ILE A 91 -2.44 -4.02 5.73
CA ILE A 91 -3.02 -2.90 6.49
C ILE A 91 -4.47 -2.71 6.05
N ARG A 92 -5.38 -2.64 7.02
CA ARG A 92 -6.81 -2.43 6.80
C ARG A 92 -7.27 -1.12 7.39
N ALA A 93 -7.99 -0.31 6.60
CA ALA A 93 -8.61 0.91 7.06
C ALA A 93 -9.67 0.62 8.13
N LYS A 94 -9.73 1.47 9.17
CA LYS A 94 -10.79 1.48 10.17
C LYS A 94 -12.03 2.23 9.67
N GLU A 95 -13.08 2.20 10.47
CA GLU A 95 -14.27 3.03 10.24
C GLU A 95 -13.88 4.50 10.07
N ASN A 96 -14.58 5.21 9.21
CA ASN A 96 -14.30 6.62 8.84
C ASN A 96 -13.01 6.87 8.04
N THR A 97 -12.33 5.80 7.59
CA THR A 97 -11.18 5.90 6.69
C THR A 97 -11.47 5.15 5.39
N ASP A 98 -11.47 5.87 4.28
CA ASP A 98 -11.61 5.25 2.96
C ASP A 98 -10.33 4.48 2.60
N SER A 99 -10.47 3.21 2.21
CA SER A 99 -9.31 2.34 1.90
C SER A 99 -8.44 2.89 0.77
N LYS A 100 -9.05 3.49 -0.28
CA LYS A 100 -8.28 4.09 -1.37
C LYS A 100 -7.62 5.39 -0.95
N TYR A 101 -8.27 6.17 -0.09
CA TYR A 101 -7.64 7.35 0.49
C TYR A 101 -6.39 6.96 1.30
N LEU A 102 -6.52 5.94 2.16
CA LEU A 102 -5.40 5.39 2.92
C LEU A 102 -4.28 4.87 2.00
N TYR A 103 -4.62 4.21 0.89
CA TYR A 103 -3.64 3.79 -0.11
C TYR A 103 -2.87 4.99 -0.68
N TYR A 104 -3.55 6.06 -1.08
CA TYR A 104 -2.88 7.27 -1.60
C TYR A 104 -2.02 7.96 -0.54
N LEU A 105 -2.50 7.99 0.70
CA LEU A 105 -1.76 8.54 1.83
C LEU A 105 -0.45 7.76 2.06
N LEU A 106 -0.52 6.43 2.13
CA LEU A 106 0.65 5.55 2.30
C LEU A 106 1.52 5.43 1.05
N SER A 107 1.04 5.90 -0.10
CA SER A 107 1.84 5.94 -1.34
C SER A 107 2.77 7.15 -1.43
N GLN A 108 2.75 8.07 -0.47
CA GLN A 108 3.60 9.26 -0.49
C GLN A 108 5.06 8.90 -0.22
N GLN A 109 5.99 9.65 -0.82
CA GLN A 109 7.43 9.51 -0.57
C GLN A 109 7.75 9.67 0.93
N ALA A 110 7.14 10.67 1.58
CA ALA A 110 7.33 10.95 3.00
C ALA A 110 7.03 9.75 3.91
N PHE A 111 6.05 8.92 3.57
CA PHE A 111 5.77 7.68 4.30
C PHE A 111 6.94 6.69 4.18
N PHE A 112 7.45 6.45 2.98
CA PHE A 112 8.57 5.52 2.78
C PHE A 112 9.88 6.05 3.39
N ASP A 113 10.10 7.34 3.37
CA ASP A 113 11.24 7.97 4.04
C ASP A 113 11.14 7.78 5.56
N TYR A 114 9.96 7.94 6.13
CA TYR A 114 9.70 7.66 7.54
C TYR A 114 9.92 6.18 7.88
N VAL A 115 9.41 5.25 7.08
CA VAL A 115 9.66 3.81 7.26
C VAL A 115 11.15 3.49 7.21
N MET A 116 11.88 4.11 6.30
CA MET A 116 13.33 3.92 6.18
C MET A 116 14.12 4.48 7.36
N SER A 117 13.66 5.57 7.99
CA SER A 117 14.35 6.16 9.15
C SER A 117 14.42 5.22 10.36
N GLY A 118 13.44 4.32 10.51
CA GLY A 118 13.44 3.30 11.58
C GLY A 118 13.79 1.89 11.09
N ALA A 119 14.18 1.74 9.83
CA ALA A 119 14.48 0.43 9.27
C ALA A 119 15.75 -0.17 9.87
N LYS A 120 15.71 -1.48 10.15
CA LYS A 120 16.81 -2.26 10.69
C LYS A 120 17.43 -3.17 9.63
N GLY A 121 18.73 -3.33 9.66
CA GLY A 121 19.48 -4.21 8.76
C GLY A 121 20.12 -3.47 7.59
N CYS A 122 21.43 -3.67 7.38
CA CYS A 122 22.19 -2.95 6.36
C CYS A 122 21.93 -3.47 4.93
N LYS A 123 21.90 -4.81 4.74
CA LYS A 123 21.81 -5.43 3.42
C LYS A 123 20.35 -5.59 2.94
N MET A 124 19.45 -5.86 3.88
CA MET A 124 18.01 -6.02 3.62
C MET A 124 17.21 -5.26 4.69
N PRO A 125 17.14 -3.93 4.59
CA PRO A 125 16.43 -3.14 5.60
C PRO A 125 14.96 -3.55 5.66
N ARG A 126 14.46 -3.70 6.90
CA ARG A 126 13.05 -3.96 7.21
C ARG A 126 12.51 -2.85 8.07
N GLY A 127 11.34 -2.34 7.71
CA GLY A 127 10.62 -1.34 8.49
C GLY A 127 10.23 -1.88 9.87
N ASP A 128 10.30 -1.02 10.87
CA ASP A 128 9.82 -1.34 12.21
C ASP A 128 8.29 -1.15 12.26
N LYS A 129 7.57 -2.25 12.48
CA LYS A 129 6.10 -2.26 12.48
C LYS A 129 5.47 -1.31 13.50
N LYS A 130 6.11 -1.14 14.68
CA LYS A 130 5.60 -0.23 15.70
C LYS A 130 5.79 1.23 15.28
N GLN A 131 6.97 1.55 14.80
CA GLN A 131 7.27 2.89 14.29
C GLN A 131 6.36 3.26 13.13
N ILE A 132 6.09 2.33 12.19
CA ILE A 132 5.20 2.60 11.04
C ILE A 132 3.82 3.07 11.51
N MET A 133 3.25 2.45 12.55
CA MET A 133 1.93 2.82 13.07
C MET A 133 1.92 4.16 13.83
N GLN A 134 3.06 4.67 14.21
CA GLN A 134 3.22 5.99 14.82
C GLN A 134 3.40 7.12 13.78
N TRP A 135 3.34 6.80 12.47
CA TRP A 135 3.45 7.83 11.44
C TRP A 135 2.34 8.87 11.58
N PRO A 136 2.70 10.17 11.70
CA PRO A 136 1.72 11.23 11.87
C PRO A 136 0.93 11.43 10.58
N VAL A 137 -0.40 11.36 10.69
CA VAL A 137 -1.34 11.53 9.57
C VAL A 137 -2.39 12.56 9.90
N ASN A 138 -2.86 13.28 8.89
CA ASN A 138 -4.03 14.14 8.97
C ASN A 138 -5.14 13.54 8.10
N ILE A 139 -6.24 13.13 8.73
CA ILE A 139 -7.36 12.48 8.05
C ILE A 139 -8.55 13.43 8.02
N PRO A 140 -8.94 13.95 6.86
CA PRO A 140 -10.12 14.79 6.71
C PRO A 140 -11.41 13.96 6.86
N ALA A 141 -12.55 14.64 6.94
CA ALA A 141 -13.85 14.00 6.95
C ALA A 141 -14.04 13.08 5.73
N ILE A 142 -14.79 11.99 5.90
CA ILE A 142 -14.95 10.92 4.90
C ILE A 142 -15.41 11.45 3.52
N ASP A 143 -16.24 12.49 3.50
CA ASP A 143 -16.70 13.10 2.24
C ASP A 143 -15.57 13.79 1.46
N VAL A 144 -14.62 14.38 2.18
CA VAL A 144 -13.41 14.98 1.58
C VAL A 144 -12.50 13.88 1.07
N GLN A 145 -12.29 12.79 1.84
CA GLN A 145 -11.52 11.63 1.41
C GLN A 145 -12.06 11.07 0.07
N LYS A 146 -13.38 10.86 -0.03
CA LYS A 146 -14.03 10.37 -1.25
C LYS A 146 -13.82 11.30 -2.44
N LYS A 147 -13.88 12.61 -2.25
CA LYS A 147 -13.60 13.60 -3.32
C LYS A 147 -12.15 13.50 -3.80
N VAL A 148 -11.19 13.39 -2.89
CA VAL A 148 -9.77 13.22 -3.22
C VAL A 148 -9.57 11.91 -3.98
N VAL A 149 -10.15 10.81 -3.49
CA VAL A 149 -10.10 9.50 -4.16
C VAL A 149 -10.68 9.55 -5.57
N ALA A 150 -11.80 10.22 -5.79
CA ALA A 150 -12.40 10.35 -7.11
C ALA A 150 -11.45 11.02 -8.12
N ILE A 151 -10.74 12.07 -7.70
CA ILE A 151 -9.77 12.77 -8.55
C ILE A 151 -8.54 11.87 -8.82
N LEU A 152 -7.90 11.35 -7.77
CA LEU A 152 -6.67 10.58 -7.90
C LEU A 152 -6.90 9.27 -8.67
N SER A 153 -8.01 8.56 -8.40
CA SER A 153 -8.33 7.33 -9.12
C SER A 153 -8.65 7.57 -10.59
N SER A 154 -9.19 8.75 -10.95
CA SER A 154 -9.39 9.10 -12.36
C SER A 154 -8.05 9.27 -13.10
N LEU A 155 -7.04 9.84 -12.44
CA LEU A 155 -5.69 9.98 -12.98
C LEU A 155 -5.00 8.62 -13.11
N ASP A 156 -5.08 7.77 -12.07
CA ASP A 156 -4.52 6.41 -12.14
C ASP A 156 -5.15 5.58 -13.26
N ASN A 157 -6.47 5.71 -13.45
CA ASN A 157 -7.17 5.05 -14.55
C ASN A 157 -6.65 5.51 -15.93
N LYS A 158 -6.39 6.80 -16.11
CA LYS A 158 -5.80 7.33 -17.35
C LYS A 158 -4.38 6.82 -17.55
N ILE A 159 -3.54 6.81 -16.50
CA ILE A 159 -2.18 6.27 -16.57
C ILE A 159 -2.21 4.80 -16.96
N ARG A 160 -3.07 4.00 -16.33
CA ARG A 160 -3.22 2.58 -16.63
C ARG A 160 -3.70 2.34 -18.07
N LEU A 161 -4.65 3.13 -18.54
CA LEU A 161 -5.14 3.05 -19.90
C LEU A 161 -4.04 3.37 -20.91
N ASN A 162 -3.29 4.46 -20.70
CA ASN A 162 -2.19 4.86 -21.57
C ASN A 162 -1.09 3.78 -21.62
N ARG A 163 -0.72 3.20 -20.47
CA ARG A 163 0.24 2.08 -20.43
C ARG A 163 -0.23 0.89 -21.23
N ARG A 164 -1.54 0.56 -21.15
CA ARG A 164 -2.13 -0.54 -21.92
C ARG A 164 -2.14 -0.25 -23.41
N ILE A 165 -2.49 0.98 -23.82
CA ILE A 165 -2.44 1.40 -25.22
C ILE A 165 -1.00 1.30 -25.75
N ASN A 166 -0.02 1.85 -25.05
CA ASN A 166 1.38 1.79 -25.45
C ASN A 166 1.90 0.36 -25.59
N TYR A 167 1.51 -0.54 -24.68
CA TYR A 167 1.84 -1.96 -24.77
C TYR A 167 1.26 -2.61 -26.03
N HIS A 168 0.02 -2.31 -26.41
CA HIS A 168 -0.58 -2.85 -27.61
C HIS A 168 0.04 -2.26 -28.87
N LEU A 169 0.30 -0.95 -28.90
CA LEU A 169 0.98 -0.31 -30.02
C LEU A 169 2.38 -0.86 -30.26
N SER A 170 3.17 -1.06 -29.19
CA SER A 170 4.50 -1.66 -29.33
C SER A 170 4.49 -3.09 -29.87
N LYS A 171 3.42 -3.87 -29.60
CA LYS A 171 3.23 -5.20 -30.19
C LYS A 171 2.84 -5.20 -31.66
N LEU A 172 2.23 -4.12 -32.15
CA LEU A 172 1.85 -3.99 -33.56
C LEU A 172 3.02 -3.52 -34.44
N LEU A 173 4.09 -3.00 -33.83
CA LEU A 173 5.27 -2.49 -34.54
C LEU A 173 6.41 -3.53 -34.62
N LEU A 174 6.25 -4.71 -34.04
CA LEU A 174 7.14 -5.87 -34.12
C LEU A 174 6.55 -6.96 -35.00
#